data_3677da914b3a4eb27bbf67e400a137fd
#
_entry.id   3677da914b3a4eb27bbf67e400a137fd
#
_cell.length_a   1.000
_cell.length_b   1.000
_cell.length_c   1.000
_cell.angle_alpha   90.00
_cell.angle_beta   90.00
_cell.angle_gamma   90.00
#
_symmetry.space_group_name_H-M   'P 1'
#
loop_
_entity.id
_entity.type
_entity.pdbx_description
1 polymer ?
#
loop_
_entity_poly.entity_id
_entity_poly.type
_entity_poly.pdbx_seq_one_letter_code
_entity_poly.pdbx_strand_id
1 'polypeptide(L)' 'NYYRIEEVKKMLKDEKYKSYSVLSVAFEAGFNSKSTFNNIFKKYAGVTPTEFRRTSN' A
#
# COMPACT_ATOMS: atom_id res chain seq x y z
N ASN A 1 7.36 8.31 -1.17
CA ASN A 1 6.96 9.12 -0.06
C ASN A 1 5.47 9.29 0.12
N TYR A 2 5.03 10.44 0.68
CA TYR A 2 3.64 10.63 1.01
C TYR A 2 2.72 10.45 -0.20
N TYR A 3 3.11 11.05 -1.31
CA TYR A 3 2.32 10.95 -2.53
C TYR A 3 2.11 9.49 -2.96
N ARG A 4 3.18 8.71 -2.88
CA ARG A 4 3.08 7.30 -3.26
C ARG A 4 2.22 6.51 -2.28
N ILE A 5 2.25 6.88 -1.01
CA ILE A 5 1.41 6.23 -0.01
C ILE A 5 -0.06 6.49 -0.31
N GLU A 6 -0.41 7.70 -0.70
CA GLU A 6 -1.79 7.99 -1.07
C GLU A 6 -2.23 7.15 -2.26
N GLU A 7 -1.34 6.98 -3.24
CA GLU A 7 -1.65 6.14 -4.39
C GLU A 7 -1.90 4.70 -3.97
N VAL A 8 -1.03 4.17 -3.10
CA VAL A 8 -1.20 2.80 -2.62
C VAL A 8 -2.52 2.64 -1.89
N LYS A 9 -2.88 3.60 -1.06
CA LYS A 9 -4.14 3.53 -0.32
C LYS A 9 -5.33 3.45 -1.26
N LYS A 10 -5.32 4.26 -2.30
CA LYS A 10 -6.37 4.22 -3.31
C LYS A 10 -6.41 2.87 -4.01
N MET A 11 -5.25 2.38 -4.42
CA MET A 11 -5.16 1.14 -5.16
C MET A 11 -5.63 -0.05 -4.31
N LEU A 12 -5.29 -0.05 -3.04
CA LEU A 12 -5.71 -1.13 -2.15
C LEU A 12 -7.22 -1.20 -2.00
N LYS A 13 -7.90 -0.08 -2.19
CA LYS A 13 -9.35 -0.02 -2.09
C LYS A 13 -10.04 -0.22 -3.43
N ASP A 14 -9.28 -0.24 -4.51
CA ASP A 14 -9.82 -0.35 -5.85
C ASP A 14 -10.03 -1.82 -6.20
N GLU A 15 -11.22 -2.16 -6.67
CA GLU A 15 -11.54 -3.52 -7.06
C GLU A 15 -10.62 -4.04 -8.16
N LYS A 16 -10.11 -3.14 -8.97
CA LYS A 16 -9.21 -3.48 -10.04
C LYS A 16 -7.96 -4.20 -9.52
N TYR A 17 -7.54 -3.85 -8.31
CA TYR A 17 -6.34 -4.43 -7.71
C TYR A 17 -6.66 -5.49 -6.66
N LYS A 18 -7.88 -5.97 -6.66
CA LYS A 18 -8.33 -6.92 -5.64
C LYS A 18 -7.48 -8.17 -5.59
N SER A 19 -7.06 -8.66 -6.74
CA SER A 19 -6.26 -9.88 -6.81
C SER A 19 -4.76 -9.62 -6.67
N TYR A 20 -4.34 -8.37 -6.59
CA TYR A 20 -2.94 -8.02 -6.43
C TYR A 20 -2.53 -8.21 -4.98
N SER A 21 -1.28 -8.68 -4.77
CA SER A 21 -0.74 -8.68 -3.43
C SER A 21 -0.41 -7.25 -3.03
N VAL A 22 -0.32 -7.01 -1.71
CA VAL A 22 0.02 -5.69 -1.22
C VAL A 22 1.36 -5.23 -1.82
N LEU A 23 2.31 -6.15 -1.89
CA LEU A 23 3.64 -5.81 -2.40
C LEU A 23 3.57 -5.47 -3.89
N SER A 24 2.75 -6.18 -4.65
CA SER A 24 2.58 -5.87 -6.07
C SER A 24 2.02 -4.47 -6.25
N VAL A 25 1.05 -4.10 -5.42
CA VAL A 25 0.49 -2.75 -5.47
C VAL A 25 1.56 -1.72 -5.19
N ALA A 26 2.42 -1.99 -4.22
CA ALA A 26 3.50 -1.07 -3.87
C ALA A 26 4.44 -0.85 -5.06
N PHE A 27 4.81 -1.92 -5.74
CA PHE A 27 5.69 -1.81 -6.89
C PHE A 27 5.02 -1.03 -8.03
N GLU A 28 3.73 -1.25 -8.22
CA GLU A 28 3.00 -0.50 -9.23
C GLU A 28 2.98 0.99 -8.91
N ALA A 29 2.93 1.31 -7.64
CA ALA A 29 2.90 2.72 -7.21
C ALA A 29 4.29 3.38 -7.27
N GLY A 30 5.34 2.60 -7.48
CA GLY A 30 6.67 3.16 -7.66
C GLY A 30 7.66 2.88 -6.54
N PHE A 31 7.30 2.04 -5.59
CA PHE A 31 8.26 1.66 -4.55
C PHE A 31 9.23 0.62 -5.08
N ASN A 32 10.48 0.73 -4.65
CA ASN A 32 11.53 -0.18 -5.09
C ASN A 32 11.91 -1.22 -4.06
N SER A 33 11.49 -1.04 -2.82
CA SER A 33 11.93 -1.89 -1.72
C SER A 33 10.76 -2.22 -0.82
N LYS A 34 10.65 -3.49 -0.46
CA LYS A 34 9.61 -3.95 0.45
C LYS A 34 9.77 -3.28 1.82
N SER A 35 10.99 -3.23 2.33
CA SER A 35 11.24 -2.65 3.64
C SER A 35 10.89 -1.18 3.68
N THR A 36 11.33 -0.46 2.66
CA THR A 36 11.04 0.96 2.58
C THR A 36 9.54 1.20 2.51
N PHE A 37 8.86 0.42 1.68
CA PHE A 37 7.42 0.55 1.55
C PHE A 37 6.71 0.32 2.88
N ASN A 38 7.04 -0.78 3.56
CA ASN A 38 6.40 -1.09 4.82
C ASN A 38 6.64 -0.01 5.88
N ASN A 39 7.88 0.47 5.98
CA ASN A 39 8.22 1.48 6.97
C ASN A 39 7.48 2.79 6.71
N ILE A 40 7.49 3.23 5.47
CA ILE A 40 6.85 4.50 5.12
C ILE A 40 5.34 4.38 5.26
N PHE A 41 4.77 3.28 4.81
CA PHE A 41 3.33 3.11 4.89
C PHE A 41 2.86 3.13 6.35
N LYS A 42 3.55 2.37 7.21
CA LYS A 42 3.17 2.34 8.60
C LYS A 42 3.30 3.71 9.26
N LYS A 43 4.34 4.44 8.87
CA LYS A 43 4.55 5.77 9.43
C LYS A 43 3.42 6.74 9.08
N TYR A 44 2.95 6.71 7.84
CA TYR A 44 1.93 7.65 7.40
C TYR A 44 0.51 7.16 7.63
N ALA A 45 0.28 5.88 7.53
CA ALA A 45 -1.07 5.32 7.67
C ALA A 45 -1.38 4.88 9.09
N GLY A 46 -0.34 4.65 9.90
CA GLY A 46 -0.53 4.21 11.27
C GLY A 46 -0.73 2.71 11.43
N VAL A 47 -0.85 1.99 10.34
CA VAL A 47 -1.00 0.54 10.36
C VAL A 47 -0.21 -0.06 9.20
N THR A 48 0.03 -1.36 9.24
CA THR A 48 0.73 -2.01 8.15
C THR A 48 -0.16 -2.04 6.91
N PRO A 49 0.45 -2.14 5.73
CA PRO A 49 -0.35 -2.19 4.49
C PRO A 49 -1.33 -3.36 4.47
N THR A 50 -0.92 -4.49 5.02
CA THR A 50 -1.78 -5.67 5.06
C THR A 50 -2.99 -5.42 5.95
N GLU A 51 -2.77 -4.79 7.09
CA GLU A 51 -3.86 -4.46 7.99
C GLU A 51 -4.79 -3.43 7.39
N PHE A 52 -4.21 -2.45 6.72
CA PHE A 52 -5.02 -1.42 6.07
C PHE A 52 -5.96 -2.05 5.05
N ARG A 53 -5.43 -2.95 4.24
CA ARG A 53 -6.22 -3.63 3.23
C ARG A 53 -7.34 -4.46 3.88
N ARG A 54 -7.00 -5.16 4.94
CA ARG A 54 -7.98 -6.01 5.62
C ARG A 54 -9.13 -5.19 6.19
N THR A 55 -8.82 -4.06 6.81
CA THR A 55 -9.86 -3.25 7.44
C THR A 55 -10.64 -2.41 6.45
N SER A 56 -10.12 -2.22 5.24
CA SER A 56 -10.81 -1.43 4.23
C SER A 56 -11.96 -2.19 3.57
N ASN A 57 -11.99 -3.46 3.77
CA ASN A 57 -13.08 -4.26 3.25
C ASN A 57 -14.15 -4.41 4.28
#